data_91c4840d91fd03548970a05f5f6a0637
#
_entry.id   91c4840d91fd03548970a05f5f6a0637
#
_cell.length_a   1.000
_cell.length_b   1.000
_cell.length_c   1.000
_cell.angle_alpha   90.00
_cell.angle_beta   90.00
_cell.angle_gamma   90.00
#
_symmetry.space_group_name_H-M   'P 1'
#
loop_
_entity.id
_entity.type
_entity.pdbx_description
1 polymer ?
#
loop_
_entity_poly.entity_id
_entity_poly.type
_entity_poly.pdbx_seq_one_letter_code
_entity_poly.pdbx_strand_id
1 'polypeptide(L)'
;MNYCLINKISADGYSILQKNNEFSFIFKAFIGNLKKRKTMRSRAYMNPYLAGVLLGFVLLSAIYFSGRGLGASGGIKYCVVSILGAVSPEHATQSPYFGKYFEGGAKPLNNWLVFEIMGVLIGGFISGLYSRRLKFRIEKPSHISSVRRLGFAFLGGAFFVFGAQLARGCTSGAALSGMAVLSTAGFVTMMAIFGSAYLFAWFFRKNWI
;
A
#
# COMPACT_ATOMS: atom_id res chain seq x y z
N MET A 1 6.12 -52.24 13.88
CA MET A 1 5.18 -51.31 13.22
C MET A 1 5.60 -49.84 13.32
N ASN A 2 6.80 -49.49 13.81
CA ASN A 2 7.25 -48.10 14.05
C ASN A 2 8.28 -47.53 13.07
N TYR A 3 8.82 -48.34 12.15
CA TYR A 3 9.82 -47.87 11.18
C TYR A 3 9.22 -47.17 9.95
N CYS A 4 7.96 -47.44 9.62
CA CYS A 4 7.30 -46.87 8.45
C CYS A 4 6.85 -45.40 8.67
N LEU A 5 6.52 -45.05 9.93
CA LEU A 5 6.10 -43.67 10.31
C LEU A 5 7.26 -42.70 10.37
N ILE A 6 8.44 -43.13 10.83
CA ILE A 6 9.65 -42.27 10.91
C ILE A 6 10.18 -41.93 9.52
N ASN A 7 10.12 -42.85 8.56
CA ASN A 7 10.54 -42.57 7.18
C ASN A 7 9.59 -41.62 6.45
N LYS A 8 8.29 -41.64 6.77
CA LYS A 8 7.32 -40.75 6.15
C LYS A 8 7.47 -39.30 6.64
N ILE A 9 7.73 -39.09 7.93
CA ILE A 9 7.97 -37.76 8.52
C ILE A 9 9.28 -37.17 8.01
N SER A 10 10.32 -38.01 7.79
CA SER A 10 11.58 -37.57 7.21
C SER A 10 11.43 -37.15 5.75
N ALA A 11 10.65 -37.88 4.94
CA ALA A 11 10.41 -37.55 3.53
C ALA A 11 9.62 -36.23 3.37
N ASP A 12 8.61 -36.01 4.21
CA ASP A 12 7.82 -34.78 4.20
C ASP A 12 8.64 -33.55 4.67
N GLY A 13 9.52 -33.74 5.66
CA GLY A 13 10.45 -32.71 6.12
C GLY A 13 11.48 -32.30 5.03
N TYR A 14 12.01 -33.26 4.28
CA TYR A 14 12.92 -32.97 3.16
C TYR A 14 12.22 -32.24 2.00
N SER A 15 10.96 -32.59 1.71
CA SER A 15 10.21 -31.91 0.64
C SER A 15 9.89 -30.45 0.97
N ILE A 16 9.61 -30.14 2.23
CA ILE A 16 9.36 -28.76 2.71
C ILE A 16 10.66 -27.93 2.69
N LEU A 17 11.78 -28.53 3.11
CA LEU A 17 13.10 -27.87 3.07
C LEU A 17 13.57 -27.62 1.64
N GLN A 18 13.32 -28.55 0.72
CA GLN A 18 13.66 -28.41 -0.69
C GLN A 18 12.81 -27.30 -1.35
N LYS A 19 11.52 -27.23 -1.03
CA LYS A 19 10.63 -26.18 -1.53
C LYS A 19 11.00 -24.78 -1.04
N ASN A 20 11.47 -24.66 0.21
CA ASN A 20 11.99 -23.42 0.76
C ASN A 20 13.32 -23.00 0.12
N ASN A 21 14.18 -23.96 -0.25
CA ASN A 21 15.43 -23.69 -0.95
C ASN A 21 15.20 -23.22 -2.39
N GLU A 22 14.22 -23.79 -3.10
CA GLU A 22 13.81 -23.34 -4.43
C GLU A 22 13.31 -21.90 -4.41
N PHE A 23 12.43 -21.58 -3.48
CA PHE A 23 11.93 -20.21 -3.32
C PHE A 23 13.07 -19.24 -2.96
N SER A 24 13.96 -19.62 -2.05
CA SER A 24 15.14 -18.82 -1.69
C SER A 24 16.10 -18.65 -2.88
N PHE A 25 16.28 -19.67 -3.71
CA PHE A 25 17.11 -19.61 -4.90
C PHE A 25 16.50 -18.70 -5.97
N ILE A 26 15.20 -18.84 -6.24
CA ILE A 26 14.46 -17.97 -7.17
C ILE A 26 14.51 -16.52 -6.68
N PHE A 27 14.30 -16.29 -5.38
CA PHE A 27 14.35 -14.95 -4.77
C PHE A 27 15.77 -14.36 -4.82
N LYS A 28 16.83 -15.15 -4.54
CA LYS A 28 18.23 -14.73 -4.71
C LYS A 28 18.59 -14.47 -6.16
N ALA A 29 18.15 -15.31 -7.08
CA ALA A 29 18.37 -15.12 -8.52
C ALA A 29 17.64 -13.86 -9.02
N PHE A 30 16.41 -13.61 -8.53
CA PHE A 30 15.65 -12.42 -8.83
C PHE A 30 16.34 -11.16 -8.29
N ILE A 31 16.79 -11.16 -7.02
CA ILE A 31 17.56 -10.05 -6.42
C ILE A 31 18.93 -9.89 -7.11
N GLY A 32 19.61 -10.98 -7.45
CA GLY A 32 20.88 -10.95 -8.19
C GLY A 32 20.73 -10.32 -9.57
N ASN A 33 19.64 -10.63 -10.27
CA ASN A 33 19.30 -10.03 -11.56
C ASN A 33 18.93 -8.54 -11.44
N LEU A 34 18.26 -8.13 -10.34
CA LEU A 34 18.02 -6.73 -10.02
C LEU A 34 19.33 -5.98 -9.72
N LYS A 35 20.29 -6.62 -9.06
CA LYS A 35 21.62 -6.06 -8.75
C LYS A 35 22.51 -5.89 -9.99
N LYS A 36 22.43 -6.81 -10.95
CA LYS A 36 23.17 -6.74 -12.23
C LYS A 36 22.64 -5.62 -13.15
N ARG A 37 21.41 -5.16 -12.94
CA ARG A 37 20.81 -4.03 -13.68
C ARG A 37 21.28 -2.64 -13.21
N LYS A 38 22.29 -2.55 -12.34
CA LYS A 38 22.75 -1.31 -11.67
C LYS A 38 23.32 -0.23 -12.61
N THR A 39 23.61 -0.56 -13.86
CA THR A 39 24.25 0.36 -14.83
C THR A 39 23.34 0.84 -15.96
N MET A 40 22.06 0.44 -16.00
CA MET A 40 21.18 0.90 -17.07
C MET A 40 20.45 2.19 -16.68
N ARG A 41 20.60 3.22 -17.51
CA ARG A 41 19.94 4.52 -17.39
C ARG A 41 18.43 4.34 -17.22
N SER A 42 17.85 4.92 -16.16
CA SER A 42 16.40 4.93 -15.95
C SER A 42 15.70 5.63 -17.11
N ARG A 43 14.53 5.13 -17.54
CA ARG A 43 13.75 5.83 -18.58
C ARG A 43 13.27 7.19 -18.07
N ALA A 44 13.13 8.14 -18.97
CA ALA A 44 12.57 9.46 -18.66
C ALA A 44 11.16 9.32 -18.06
N TYR A 45 10.77 10.27 -17.21
CA TYR A 45 9.40 10.35 -16.70
C TYR A 45 8.44 10.71 -17.83
N MET A 46 7.23 10.18 -17.76
CA MET A 46 6.13 10.61 -18.61
C MET A 46 5.77 12.07 -18.29
N ASN A 47 5.26 12.78 -19.27
CA ASN A 47 4.78 14.14 -19.08
C ASN A 47 3.73 14.19 -17.95
N PRO A 48 3.90 15.05 -16.91
CA PRO A 48 2.97 15.11 -15.77
C PRO A 48 1.53 15.41 -16.15
N TYR A 49 1.32 16.23 -17.16
CA TYR A 49 -0.01 16.58 -17.65
C TYR A 49 -0.73 15.37 -18.26
N LEU A 50 -0.01 14.58 -19.07
CA LEU A 50 -0.56 13.34 -19.64
C LEU A 50 -0.87 12.33 -18.52
N ALA A 51 -0.02 12.19 -17.53
CA ALA A 51 -0.25 11.33 -16.39
C ALA A 51 -1.49 11.75 -15.59
N GLY A 52 -1.72 13.05 -15.41
CA GLY A 52 -2.90 13.60 -14.76
C GLY A 52 -4.20 13.30 -15.52
N VAL A 53 -4.19 13.47 -16.84
CA VAL A 53 -5.33 13.14 -17.69
C VAL A 53 -5.67 11.65 -17.62
N LEU A 54 -4.65 10.77 -17.73
CA LEU A 54 -4.85 9.32 -17.62
C LEU A 54 -5.39 8.92 -16.24
N LEU A 55 -4.89 9.54 -15.16
CA LEU A 55 -5.42 9.30 -13.82
C LEU A 55 -6.89 9.72 -13.70
N GLY A 56 -7.27 10.86 -14.30
CA GLY A 56 -8.66 11.31 -14.38
C GLY A 56 -9.56 10.31 -15.11
N PHE A 57 -9.11 9.78 -16.24
CA PHE A 57 -9.83 8.73 -16.98
C PHE A 57 -10.02 7.46 -16.14
N VAL A 58 -8.98 7.00 -15.44
CA VAL A 58 -9.06 5.83 -14.55
C VAL A 58 -10.07 6.07 -13.43
N LEU A 59 -10.05 7.27 -12.83
CA LEU A 59 -10.97 7.63 -11.76
C LEU A 59 -12.43 7.65 -12.24
N LEU A 60 -12.70 8.26 -13.38
CA LEU A 60 -14.05 8.29 -13.98
C LEU A 60 -14.53 6.90 -14.35
N SER A 61 -13.65 6.08 -14.94
CA SER A 61 -13.95 4.68 -15.25
C SER A 61 -14.26 3.88 -13.99
N ALA A 62 -13.48 4.06 -12.90
CA ALA A 62 -13.74 3.40 -11.63
C ALA A 62 -15.12 3.77 -11.08
N ILE A 63 -15.51 5.03 -11.10
CA ILE A 63 -16.82 5.50 -10.65
C ILE A 63 -17.93 4.93 -11.57
N TYR A 64 -17.73 4.93 -12.87
CA TYR A 64 -18.72 4.45 -13.84
C TYR A 64 -19.00 2.95 -13.68
N PHE A 65 -17.95 2.11 -13.57
CA PHE A 65 -18.11 0.65 -13.50
C PHE A 65 -18.44 0.13 -12.10
N SER A 66 -17.86 0.71 -11.05
CA SER A 66 -18.02 0.21 -9.68
C SER A 66 -19.03 1.00 -8.85
N GLY A 67 -19.46 2.17 -9.33
CA GLY A 67 -20.27 3.10 -8.54
C GLY A 67 -19.54 3.68 -7.32
N ARG A 68 -18.24 3.45 -7.21
CA ARG A 68 -17.39 3.86 -6.07
C ARG A 68 -16.12 4.55 -6.57
N GLY A 69 -15.65 5.53 -5.78
CA GLY A 69 -14.38 6.17 -6.04
C GLY A 69 -13.18 5.32 -5.56
N LEU A 70 -12.00 5.83 -5.80
CA LEU A 70 -10.75 5.26 -5.32
C LEU A 70 -10.60 5.48 -3.80
N GLY A 71 -10.04 4.50 -3.07
CA GLY A 71 -9.91 4.61 -1.62
C GLY A 71 -8.92 3.65 -0.99
N ALA A 72 -7.63 3.82 -1.26
CA ALA A 72 -6.57 2.93 -0.76
C ALA A 72 -6.59 2.72 0.77
N SER A 73 -6.86 3.77 1.55
CA SER A 73 -6.97 3.65 3.02
C SER A 73 -8.12 2.74 3.46
N GLY A 74 -9.24 2.77 2.74
CA GLY A 74 -10.37 1.89 2.98
C GLY A 74 -10.00 0.42 2.76
N GLY A 75 -9.31 0.10 1.67
CA GLY A 75 -8.89 -1.26 1.40
C GLY A 75 -7.86 -1.80 2.38
N ILE A 76 -6.87 -0.99 2.83
CA ILE A 76 -5.93 -1.37 3.90
C ILE A 76 -6.71 -1.67 5.18
N LYS A 77 -7.73 -0.86 5.52
CA LYS A 77 -8.59 -1.08 6.67
C LYS A 77 -9.29 -2.44 6.60
N TYR A 78 -9.86 -2.81 5.45
CA TYR A 78 -10.48 -4.13 5.27
C TYR A 78 -9.48 -5.28 5.43
N CYS A 79 -8.24 -5.12 4.96
CA CYS A 79 -7.18 -6.10 5.20
C CYS A 79 -6.86 -6.24 6.70
N VAL A 80 -6.72 -5.12 7.42
CA VAL A 80 -6.44 -5.14 8.87
C VAL A 80 -7.59 -5.77 9.64
N VAL A 81 -8.83 -5.43 9.32
CA VAL A 81 -10.04 -6.01 9.94
C VAL A 81 -10.10 -7.52 9.70
N SER A 82 -9.76 -7.99 8.50
CA SER A 82 -9.72 -9.41 8.18
C SER A 82 -8.65 -10.16 8.97
N ILE A 83 -7.45 -9.58 9.12
CA ILE A 83 -6.38 -10.16 9.94
C ILE A 83 -6.81 -10.21 11.41
N LEU A 84 -7.41 -9.14 11.92
CA LEU A 84 -7.90 -9.08 13.29
C LEU A 84 -8.97 -10.17 13.55
N GLY A 85 -9.90 -10.35 12.60
CA GLY A 85 -10.91 -11.40 12.66
C GLY A 85 -10.31 -12.82 12.63
N ALA A 86 -9.17 -13.02 11.97
CA ALA A 86 -8.46 -14.30 11.93
C ALA A 86 -7.70 -14.59 13.24
N VAL A 87 -7.13 -13.54 13.87
CA VAL A 87 -6.31 -13.68 15.09
C VAL A 87 -7.17 -13.71 16.35
N SER A 88 -8.20 -12.87 16.42
CA SER A 88 -9.06 -12.70 17.61
C SER A 88 -10.51 -12.48 17.18
N PRO A 89 -11.24 -13.55 16.79
CA PRO A 89 -12.59 -13.43 16.24
C PRO A 89 -13.59 -12.86 17.26
N GLU A 90 -13.45 -13.23 18.53
CA GLU A 90 -14.32 -12.75 19.60
C GLU A 90 -14.19 -11.23 19.81
N HIS A 91 -12.98 -10.72 19.90
CA HIS A 91 -12.72 -9.28 20.03
C HIS A 91 -13.17 -8.49 18.79
N ALA A 92 -13.00 -9.06 17.61
CA ALA A 92 -13.40 -8.42 16.35
C ALA A 92 -14.92 -8.26 16.24
N THR A 93 -15.70 -9.24 16.68
CA THR A 93 -17.18 -9.21 16.61
C THR A 93 -17.82 -8.40 17.73
N GLN A 94 -17.24 -8.40 18.93
CA GLN A 94 -17.78 -7.66 20.08
C GLN A 94 -17.44 -6.14 20.01
N SER A 95 -16.45 -5.74 19.24
CA SER A 95 -16.09 -4.33 19.12
C SER A 95 -17.14 -3.54 18.34
N PRO A 96 -17.66 -2.40 18.88
CA PRO A 96 -18.64 -1.56 18.18
C PRO A 96 -18.12 -0.97 16.86
N TYR A 97 -16.80 -0.90 16.69
CA TYR A 97 -16.15 -0.40 15.50
C TYR A 97 -15.91 -1.48 14.44
N PHE A 98 -15.40 -2.67 14.86
CA PHE A 98 -15.03 -3.73 13.94
C PHE A 98 -16.22 -4.66 13.63
N GLY A 99 -17.17 -4.83 14.54
CA GLY A 99 -18.34 -5.70 14.38
C GLY A 99 -19.13 -5.41 13.10
N LYS A 100 -19.26 -4.14 12.74
CA LYS A 100 -19.94 -3.70 11.51
C LYS A 100 -19.42 -4.31 10.21
N TYR A 101 -18.14 -4.74 10.20
CA TYR A 101 -17.52 -5.36 9.02
C TYR A 101 -17.79 -6.85 8.91
N PHE A 102 -18.32 -7.47 9.98
CA PHE A 102 -18.67 -8.88 10.06
C PHE A 102 -20.19 -9.11 10.10
N GLU A 103 -20.99 -8.03 10.15
CA GLU A 103 -22.46 -8.12 10.13
C GLU A 103 -22.94 -8.82 8.86
N GLY A 104 -23.93 -9.71 9.00
CA GLY A 104 -24.49 -10.46 7.89
C GLY A 104 -23.59 -11.54 7.28
N GLY A 105 -22.53 -11.98 7.98
CA GLY A 105 -21.59 -12.99 7.45
C GLY A 105 -20.71 -12.46 6.31
N ALA A 106 -20.59 -11.15 6.17
CA ALA A 106 -19.76 -10.53 5.15
C ALA A 106 -18.28 -10.90 5.34
N LYS A 107 -17.62 -11.30 4.26
CA LYS A 107 -16.16 -11.48 4.24
C LYS A 107 -15.50 -10.14 3.94
N PRO A 108 -14.74 -9.53 4.88
CA PRO A 108 -14.16 -8.21 4.69
C PRO A 108 -13.25 -8.09 3.45
N LEU A 109 -12.60 -9.19 3.06
CA LEU A 109 -11.73 -9.24 1.88
C LEU A 109 -12.48 -9.17 0.54
N ASN A 110 -13.76 -9.51 0.52
CA ASN A 110 -14.55 -9.48 -0.72
C ASN A 110 -15.15 -8.07 -0.96
N ASN A 111 -14.30 -7.08 -0.99
CA ASN A 111 -14.69 -5.68 -1.19
C ASN A 111 -13.91 -5.07 -2.37
N TRP A 112 -14.56 -4.21 -3.14
CA TRP A 112 -13.95 -3.47 -4.25
C TRP A 112 -12.61 -2.81 -3.88
N LEU A 113 -12.54 -2.17 -2.70
CA LEU A 113 -11.35 -1.47 -2.23
C LEU A 113 -10.13 -2.40 -2.02
N VAL A 114 -10.36 -3.68 -1.70
CA VAL A 114 -9.28 -4.67 -1.59
C VAL A 114 -8.72 -5.02 -2.97
N PHE A 115 -9.61 -5.24 -3.95
CA PHE A 115 -9.18 -5.47 -5.34
C PHE A 115 -8.45 -4.26 -5.93
N GLU A 116 -8.88 -3.05 -5.59
CA GLU A 116 -8.21 -1.80 -5.97
C GLU A 116 -6.76 -1.78 -5.47
N ILE A 117 -6.52 -2.06 -4.19
CA ILE A 117 -5.15 -2.09 -3.63
C ILE A 117 -4.30 -3.15 -4.33
N MET A 118 -4.82 -4.34 -4.56
CA MET A 118 -4.11 -5.38 -5.29
C MET A 118 -3.74 -4.90 -6.70
N GLY A 119 -4.66 -4.24 -7.40
CA GLY A 119 -4.40 -3.64 -8.71
C GLY A 119 -3.31 -2.57 -8.67
N VAL A 120 -3.34 -1.68 -7.68
CA VAL A 120 -2.32 -0.63 -7.49
C VAL A 120 -0.95 -1.22 -7.20
N LEU A 121 -0.86 -2.24 -6.34
CA LEU A 121 0.40 -2.93 -6.03
C LEU A 121 1.00 -3.60 -7.27
N ILE A 122 0.19 -4.35 -8.01
CA ILE A 122 0.63 -5.04 -9.24
C ILE A 122 1.03 -4.01 -10.31
N GLY A 123 0.19 -2.99 -10.53
CA GLY A 123 0.47 -1.92 -11.50
C GLY A 123 1.73 -1.12 -11.16
N GLY A 124 1.91 -0.78 -9.87
CA GLY A 124 3.11 -0.11 -9.37
C GLY A 124 4.37 -0.95 -9.55
N PHE A 125 4.28 -2.25 -9.29
CA PHE A 125 5.39 -3.19 -9.50
C PHE A 125 5.76 -3.31 -10.97
N ILE A 126 4.79 -3.50 -11.87
CA ILE A 126 5.00 -3.57 -13.32
C ILE A 126 5.60 -2.27 -13.84
N SER A 127 5.06 -1.11 -13.42
CA SER A 127 5.57 0.21 -13.80
C SER A 127 7.01 0.40 -13.33
N GLY A 128 7.32 -0.01 -12.09
CA GLY A 128 8.68 0.04 -11.53
C GLY A 128 9.67 -0.84 -12.30
N LEU A 129 9.25 -2.04 -12.71
CA LEU A 129 10.04 -2.95 -13.57
C LEU A 129 10.29 -2.32 -14.95
N TYR A 130 9.23 -1.82 -15.59
CA TYR A 130 9.31 -1.21 -16.93
C TYR A 130 10.21 0.02 -16.94
N SER A 131 10.10 0.88 -15.92
CA SER A 131 10.90 2.09 -15.77
C SER A 131 12.32 1.83 -15.25
N ARG A 132 12.65 0.58 -14.88
CA ARG A 132 13.94 0.17 -14.29
C ARG A 132 14.30 0.96 -13.03
N ARG A 133 13.30 1.26 -12.19
CA ARG A 133 13.43 2.10 -10.99
C ARG A 133 13.30 1.33 -9.69
N LEU A 134 13.08 0.02 -9.72
CA LEU A 134 13.02 -0.80 -8.51
C LEU A 134 14.41 -0.86 -7.87
N LYS A 135 14.60 -0.08 -6.82
CA LYS A 135 15.81 -0.04 -5.99
C LYS A 135 15.40 0.08 -4.53
N PHE A 136 15.88 -0.82 -3.70
CA PHE A 136 15.77 -0.69 -2.24
C PHE A 136 16.86 0.27 -1.76
N ARG A 137 16.57 1.55 -1.75
CA ARG A 137 17.49 2.60 -1.28
C ARG A 137 16.73 3.62 -0.45
N ILE A 138 17.28 3.96 0.71
CA ILE A 138 16.78 5.07 1.52
C ILE A 138 17.35 6.34 0.92
N GLU A 139 16.48 7.14 0.29
CA GLU A 139 16.84 8.46 -0.21
C GLU A 139 16.83 9.44 0.95
N LYS A 140 17.99 10.02 1.23
CA LYS A 140 18.19 10.99 2.30
C LYS A 140 19.18 12.07 1.87
N PRO A 141 19.06 13.31 2.39
CA PRO A 141 20.11 14.31 2.30
C PRO A 141 21.39 13.82 3.00
N SER A 142 22.54 14.36 2.60
CA SER A 142 23.85 13.96 3.14
C SER A 142 24.02 14.22 4.64
N HIS A 143 23.34 15.23 5.18
CA HIS A 143 23.44 15.69 6.56
C HIS A 143 22.49 14.97 7.55
N ILE A 144 21.60 14.07 7.08
CA ILE A 144 20.65 13.34 7.94
C ILE A 144 20.99 11.85 7.99
N SER A 145 20.99 11.26 9.20
CA SER A 145 21.17 9.82 9.37
C SER A 145 19.93 9.03 8.88
N SER A 146 20.15 7.78 8.45
CA SER A 146 19.07 6.91 7.97
C SER A 146 18.02 6.64 9.06
N VAL A 147 18.46 6.48 10.31
CA VAL A 147 17.58 6.21 11.46
C VAL A 147 16.66 7.40 11.73
N ARG A 148 17.21 8.62 11.74
CA ARG A 148 16.41 9.84 11.92
C ARG A 148 15.38 10.02 10.79
N ARG A 149 15.77 9.72 9.56
CA ARG A 149 14.87 9.74 8.39
C ARG A 149 13.72 8.76 8.53
N LEU A 150 14.00 7.51 8.95
CA LEU A 150 12.96 6.51 9.19
C LEU A 150 12.05 6.91 10.35
N GLY A 151 12.60 7.46 11.43
CA GLY A 151 11.82 7.94 12.57
C GLY A 151 10.81 9.02 12.17
N PHE A 152 11.24 10.03 11.42
CA PHE A 152 10.32 11.05 10.90
C PHE A 152 9.30 10.50 9.91
N ALA A 153 9.69 9.54 9.07
CA ALA A 153 8.76 8.88 8.15
C ALA A 153 7.68 8.08 8.90
N PHE A 154 8.08 7.37 9.96
CA PHE A 154 7.14 6.60 10.80
C PHE A 154 6.15 7.52 11.53
N LEU A 155 6.64 8.58 12.18
CA LEU A 155 5.77 9.55 12.87
C LEU A 155 4.83 10.25 11.88
N GLY A 156 5.36 10.71 10.74
CA GLY A 156 4.53 11.32 9.69
C GLY A 156 3.45 10.37 9.15
N GLY A 157 3.79 9.09 8.96
CA GLY A 157 2.83 8.06 8.56
C GLY A 157 1.74 7.84 9.61
N ALA A 158 2.10 7.80 10.90
CA ALA A 158 1.15 7.65 12.00
C ALA A 158 0.16 8.83 12.05
N PHE A 159 0.65 10.07 11.99
CA PHE A 159 -0.21 11.26 11.93
C PHE A 159 -1.08 11.29 10.68
N PHE A 160 -0.54 10.87 9.53
CA PHE A 160 -1.32 10.78 8.29
C PHE A 160 -2.49 9.80 8.41
N VAL A 161 -2.25 8.60 8.95
CA VAL A 161 -3.30 7.59 9.12
C VAL A 161 -4.35 8.06 10.12
N PHE A 162 -3.93 8.67 11.23
CA PHE A 162 -4.85 9.24 12.22
C PHE A 162 -5.74 10.33 11.59
N GLY A 163 -5.16 11.28 10.87
CA GLY A 163 -5.90 12.32 10.14
C GLY A 163 -6.85 11.75 9.09
N ALA A 164 -6.43 10.73 8.34
CA ALA A 164 -7.27 10.07 7.34
C ALA A 164 -8.48 9.36 7.96
N GLN A 165 -8.36 8.81 9.17
CA GLN A 165 -9.50 8.21 9.89
C GLN A 165 -10.49 9.27 10.36
N LEU A 166 -10.02 10.41 10.86
CA LEU A 166 -10.88 11.54 11.25
C LEU A 166 -11.62 12.15 10.04
N ALA A 167 -10.91 12.31 8.91
CA ALA A 167 -11.47 12.85 7.67
C ALA A 167 -12.33 11.86 6.89
N ARG A 168 -12.54 10.63 7.38
CA ARG A 168 -13.24 9.52 6.71
C ARG A 168 -12.67 9.15 5.34
N GLY A 169 -11.41 9.46 5.08
CA GLY A 169 -10.73 9.09 3.83
C GLY A 169 -9.37 9.76 3.70
N CYS A 170 -8.52 9.16 2.88
CA CYS A 170 -7.24 9.73 2.49
C CYS A 170 -7.40 10.67 1.28
N THR A 171 -6.29 11.18 0.75
CA THR A 171 -6.28 12.07 -0.42
C THR A 171 -7.00 11.45 -1.64
N SER A 172 -6.86 10.14 -1.90
CA SER A 172 -7.56 9.49 -3.00
C SER A 172 -9.06 9.30 -2.73
N GLY A 173 -9.45 8.95 -1.50
CA GLY A 173 -10.84 8.66 -1.16
C GLY A 173 -11.66 9.93 -0.88
N ALA A 174 -11.19 10.81 0.00
CA ALA A 174 -11.94 11.99 0.39
C ALA A 174 -11.77 13.17 -0.58
N ALA A 175 -10.52 13.48 -0.99
CA ALA A 175 -10.29 14.64 -1.84
C ALA A 175 -10.52 14.29 -3.33
N LEU A 176 -9.79 13.34 -3.88
CA LEU A 176 -9.83 13.07 -5.33
C LEU A 176 -11.19 12.52 -5.78
N SER A 177 -11.72 11.50 -5.09
CA SER A 177 -13.04 10.95 -5.41
C SER A 177 -14.18 11.92 -5.08
N GLY A 178 -14.04 12.72 -4.02
CA GLY A 178 -14.98 13.78 -3.67
C GLY A 178 -15.04 14.87 -4.74
N MET A 179 -13.90 15.30 -5.28
CA MET A 179 -13.85 16.27 -6.38
C MET A 179 -14.41 15.71 -7.68
N ALA A 180 -14.20 14.42 -7.96
CA ALA A 180 -14.72 13.79 -9.18
C ALA A 180 -16.26 13.79 -9.25
N VAL A 181 -16.91 13.76 -8.09
CA VAL A 181 -18.39 13.91 -7.99
C VAL A 181 -18.81 15.35 -7.63
N LEU A 182 -17.91 16.33 -7.80
CA LEU A 182 -18.14 17.76 -7.54
C LEU A 182 -18.64 18.07 -6.12
N SER A 183 -18.24 17.27 -5.14
CA SER A 183 -18.59 17.49 -3.73
C SER A 183 -17.78 18.65 -3.16
N THR A 184 -18.45 19.62 -2.53
CA THR A 184 -17.80 20.73 -1.80
C THR A 184 -16.83 20.24 -0.72
N ALA A 185 -17.18 19.14 -0.05
CA ALA A 185 -16.30 18.49 0.94
C ALA A 185 -14.98 18.01 0.32
N GLY A 186 -15.00 17.50 -0.94
CA GLY A 186 -13.79 17.09 -1.66
C GLY A 186 -12.85 18.27 -1.90
N PHE A 187 -13.37 19.42 -2.34
CA PHE A 187 -12.56 20.63 -2.58
C PHE A 187 -11.97 21.17 -1.27
N VAL A 188 -12.76 21.26 -0.21
CA VAL A 188 -12.28 21.72 1.12
C VAL A 188 -11.19 20.78 1.65
N THR A 189 -11.37 19.47 1.53
CA THR A 189 -10.38 18.48 1.97
C THR A 189 -9.08 18.62 1.17
N MET A 190 -9.17 18.82 -0.15
CA MET A 190 -7.99 19.03 -1.00
C MET A 190 -7.21 20.28 -0.59
N MET A 191 -7.92 21.40 -0.39
CA MET A 191 -7.30 22.65 0.07
C MET A 191 -6.66 22.50 1.46
N ALA A 192 -7.33 21.81 2.39
CA ALA A 192 -6.78 21.56 3.73
C ALA A 192 -5.51 20.71 3.70
N ILE A 193 -5.49 19.63 2.90
CA ILE A 193 -4.33 18.73 2.77
C ILE A 193 -3.12 19.50 2.19
N PHE A 194 -3.29 20.16 1.05
CA PHE A 194 -2.19 20.88 0.43
C PHE A 194 -1.78 22.13 1.22
N GLY A 195 -2.72 22.88 1.76
CA GLY A 195 -2.45 24.05 2.60
C GLY A 195 -1.64 23.69 3.84
N SER A 196 -2.05 22.66 4.57
CA SER A 196 -1.29 22.16 5.73
C SER A 196 0.08 21.61 5.32
N ALA A 197 0.18 20.87 4.21
CA ALA A 197 1.43 20.33 3.73
C ALA A 197 2.45 21.43 3.41
N TYR A 198 2.06 22.50 2.73
CA TYR A 198 2.93 23.65 2.44
C TYR A 198 3.34 24.39 3.71
N LEU A 199 2.42 24.57 4.66
CA LEU A 199 2.69 25.24 5.94
C LEU A 199 3.74 24.47 6.74
N PHE A 200 3.57 23.15 6.88
CA PHE A 200 4.53 22.30 7.58
C PHE A 200 5.84 22.14 6.81
N ALA A 201 5.82 22.11 5.48
CA ALA A 201 7.03 22.04 4.66
C ALA A 201 7.91 23.27 4.90
N TRP A 202 7.33 24.47 5.06
CA TRP A 202 8.09 25.68 5.38
C TRP A 202 8.80 25.56 6.74
N PHE A 203 8.11 25.04 7.76
CA PHE A 203 8.67 24.86 9.10
C PHE A 203 9.80 23.81 9.13
N PHE A 204 9.61 22.68 8.45
CA PHE A 204 10.58 21.58 8.41
C PHE A 204 11.65 21.71 7.31
N ARG A 205 11.68 22.82 6.58
CA ARG A 205 12.62 23.06 5.47
C ARG A 205 14.08 22.80 5.83
N LYS A 206 14.51 23.18 7.05
CA LYS A 206 15.89 22.95 7.54
C LYS A 206 16.28 21.46 7.63
N ASN A 207 15.34 20.55 7.67
CA ASN A 207 15.63 19.11 7.71
C ASN A 207 15.79 18.50 6.30
N TRP A 208 15.50 19.27 5.22
CA TRP A 208 15.52 18.77 3.85
C TRP A 208 16.56 19.49 2.96
N ILE A 209 16.82 20.71 3.25
CA ILE A 209 17.78 21.60 2.59
C ILE A 209 18.81 22.03 3.62
#